data_207738c93da601ae1cc86921e9157686
#
_entry.id   207738c93da601ae1cc86921e9157686
#
_cell.length_a   1.000
_cell.length_b   1.000
_cell.length_c   1.000
_cell.angle_alpha   90.00
_cell.angle_beta   90.00
_cell.angle_gamma   90.00
#
_symmetry.space_group_name_H-M   'P 1'
#
loop_
_entity.id
_entity.type
_entity.pdbx_description
1 polymer ?
#
loop_
_entity_poly.entity_id
_entity_poly.type
_entity_poly.pdbx_seq_one_letter_code
_entity_poly.pdbx_strand_id
1 'polypeptide(L)'
;MSNRDWQQHRQYAESVTAHGSHRGDCPFCRGKNTFSASCEYGTLMYNCYKLGCNVGGKFDTDMTASEIRRHLRPAQEQTKREVETMELPAQLVEPTRQHTKHNRFLRRWGIVGSTFYDVQQERVVFPIYNNHQMIDAIGRAVGATQTPKWYRYTGAADYYTVGVGSTIVIVEDVVSALVASQELPDVTCMAILGTSMNHKHFEKIGEYDRAVIALDPDAVSKTIEYRREIE
;
A
#
# COMPACT_ATOMS: atom_id res chain seq x y z
N MET A 1 -5.44 15.89 30.85
CA MET A 1 -5.60 16.75 29.65
C MET A 1 -6.87 17.56 29.84
N SER A 2 -6.81 18.89 29.70
CA SER A 2 -8.00 19.72 29.83
C SER A 2 -8.88 19.59 28.58
N ASN A 3 -10.19 19.80 28.74
CA ASN A 3 -11.15 19.69 27.64
C ASN A 3 -10.91 20.72 26.50
N ARG A 4 -10.02 21.70 26.70
CA ARG A 4 -9.61 22.72 25.72
C ARG A 4 -8.48 22.23 24.79
N ASP A 5 -7.63 21.34 25.25
CA ASP A 5 -6.44 20.94 24.49
C ASP A 5 -6.82 20.10 23.25
N TRP A 6 -7.77 19.16 23.39
CA TRP A 6 -8.20 18.32 22.28
C TRP A 6 -8.95 19.12 21.19
N GLN A 7 -9.68 20.18 21.55
CA GLN A 7 -10.39 21.01 20.57
C GLN A 7 -9.40 21.76 19.67
N GLN A 8 -8.29 22.28 20.26
CA GLN A 8 -7.23 22.91 19.47
C GLN A 8 -6.52 21.93 18.55
N HIS A 9 -6.28 20.70 19.03
CA HIS A 9 -5.69 19.64 18.21
C HIS A 9 -6.57 19.30 17.01
N ARG A 10 -7.88 19.16 17.25
CA ARG A 10 -8.88 18.88 16.22
C ARG A 10 -8.95 20.02 15.20
N GLN A 11 -9.10 21.27 15.63
CA GLN A 11 -9.16 22.44 14.74
C GLN A 11 -7.94 22.54 13.83
N TYR A 12 -6.76 22.30 14.39
CA TYR A 12 -5.54 22.30 13.60
C TYR A 12 -5.56 21.15 12.57
N ALA A 13 -5.91 19.94 12.97
CA ALA A 13 -6.00 18.81 12.07
C ALA A 13 -7.01 19.06 10.94
N GLU A 14 -8.19 19.62 11.23
CA GLU A 14 -9.19 20.01 10.22
C GLU A 14 -8.63 21.05 9.24
N SER A 15 -7.91 22.05 9.73
CA SER A 15 -7.34 23.11 8.88
C SER A 15 -6.29 22.61 7.90
N VAL A 16 -5.48 21.62 8.28
CA VAL A 16 -4.39 21.09 7.42
C VAL A 16 -4.85 19.94 6.52
N THR A 17 -6.02 19.36 6.78
CA THR A 17 -6.58 18.27 5.96
C THR A 17 -7.63 18.73 4.95
N ALA A 18 -7.87 20.04 4.83
CA ALA A 18 -8.83 20.60 3.87
C ALA A 18 -8.61 20.12 2.42
N HIS A 19 -7.41 19.67 2.08
CA HIS A 19 -7.02 19.18 0.75
C HIS A 19 -6.49 17.74 0.76
N GLY A 20 -6.84 16.92 1.76
CA GLY A 20 -6.45 15.51 1.86
C GLY A 20 -5.60 15.20 3.10
N SER A 21 -4.58 14.35 2.96
CA SER A 21 -3.69 13.99 4.06
C SER A 21 -2.56 15.00 4.23
N HIS A 22 -2.16 15.24 5.49
CA HIS A 22 -1.06 16.13 5.87
C HIS A 22 -0.03 15.39 6.71
N ARG A 23 1.25 15.67 6.46
CA ARG A 23 2.35 15.28 7.33
C ARG A 23 3.34 16.43 7.47
N GLY A 24 3.70 16.75 8.72
CA GLY A 24 4.59 17.89 8.98
C GLY A 24 5.01 18.00 10.45
N ASP A 25 5.49 19.16 10.81
CA ASP A 25 5.93 19.46 12.17
C ASP A 25 4.72 19.56 13.12
N CYS A 26 4.86 19.01 14.32
CA CYS A 26 3.80 19.11 15.31
C CYS A 26 3.78 20.50 15.96
N PRO A 27 2.71 21.30 15.83
CA PRO A 27 2.66 22.65 16.37
C PRO A 27 2.63 22.67 17.90
N PHE A 28 2.23 21.55 18.52
CA PHE A 28 2.04 21.46 19.98
C PHE A 28 3.31 21.04 20.73
N CYS A 29 4.11 20.12 20.16
CA CYS A 29 5.37 19.67 20.78
C CYS A 29 6.63 20.05 20.00
N ARG A 30 6.48 20.76 18.88
CA ARG A 30 7.55 21.18 17.97
C ARG A 30 8.41 20.01 17.46
N GLY A 31 7.84 18.80 17.42
CA GLY A 31 8.51 17.64 16.81
C GLY A 31 8.55 17.79 15.29
N LYS A 32 9.74 17.69 14.70
CA LYS A 32 9.92 17.82 13.23
C LYS A 32 9.34 16.58 12.51
N ASN A 33 8.46 16.83 11.56
CA ASN A 33 7.81 15.80 10.71
C ASN A 33 7.16 14.66 11.51
N THR A 34 6.63 14.97 12.71
CA THR A 34 6.03 13.97 13.61
C THR A 34 4.51 14.01 13.66
N PHE A 35 3.88 15.03 13.10
CA PHE A 35 2.42 15.14 13.05
C PHE A 35 1.89 14.65 11.73
N SER A 36 0.86 13.81 11.78
CA SER A 36 0.08 13.43 10.60
C SER A 36 -1.40 13.65 10.88
N ALA A 37 -2.14 14.03 9.85
CA ALA A 37 -3.58 14.12 9.85
C ALA A 37 -4.14 13.69 8.51
N SER A 38 -5.29 13.03 8.50
CA SER A 38 -6.05 12.68 7.29
C SER A 38 -7.54 12.81 7.58
N CYS A 39 -8.29 13.19 6.56
CA CYS A 39 -9.75 13.17 6.59
C CYS A 39 -10.24 12.32 5.43
N GLU A 40 -10.66 11.10 5.73
CA GLU A 40 -11.13 10.15 4.75
C GLU A 40 -12.56 9.72 5.10
N TYR A 41 -13.44 9.74 4.10
CA TYR A 41 -14.84 9.32 4.24
C TYR A 41 -15.60 9.92 5.44
N GLY A 42 -15.32 11.19 5.76
CA GLY A 42 -15.94 11.86 6.91
C GLY A 42 -15.32 11.49 8.25
N THR A 43 -14.22 10.77 8.28
CA THR A 43 -13.48 10.49 9.51
C THR A 43 -12.16 11.27 9.50
N LEU A 44 -12.03 12.21 10.43
CA LEU A 44 -10.77 12.91 10.71
C LEU A 44 -9.92 12.10 11.67
N MET A 45 -8.71 11.74 11.27
CA MET A 45 -7.71 11.09 12.12
C MET A 45 -6.45 11.94 12.18
N TYR A 46 -5.88 12.09 13.36
CA TYR A 46 -4.58 12.76 13.52
C TYR A 46 -3.78 12.18 14.67
N ASN A 47 -2.46 12.24 14.54
CA ASN A 47 -1.54 11.72 15.55
C ASN A 47 -0.18 12.40 15.49
N CYS A 48 0.48 12.54 16.65
CA CYS A 48 1.89 12.91 16.74
C CYS A 48 2.72 11.70 17.20
N TYR A 49 3.72 11.33 16.41
CA TYR A 49 4.60 10.18 16.67
C TYR A 49 5.80 10.49 17.56
N LYS A 50 5.91 11.73 18.09
CA LYS A 50 6.98 12.07 19.04
C LYS A 50 6.68 11.46 20.39
N LEU A 51 7.63 10.71 20.93
CA LEU A 51 7.53 10.13 22.26
C LEU A 51 7.18 11.18 23.32
N GLY A 52 6.16 10.93 24.12
CA GLY A 52 5.67 11.85 25.16
C GLY A 52 4.74 12.96 24.65
N CYS A 53 4.43 13.01 23.36
CA CYS A 53 3.40 13.89 22.83
C CYS A 53 2.06 13.15 22.79
N ASN A 54 1.09 13.66 23.54
CA ASN A 54 -0.25 13.03 23.62
C ASN A 54 -1.26 13.65 22.62
N VAL A 55 -0.77 14.20 21.51
CA VAL A 55 -1.60 14.78 20.45
C VAL A 55 -2.05 13.66 19.54
N GLY A 56 -3.33 13.34 19.55
CA GLY A 56 -3.95 12.34 18.68
C GLY A 56 -5.45 12.26 18.90
N GLY A 57 -6.18 11.86 17.88
CA GLY A 57 -7.62 11.69 17.96
C GLY A 57 -8.22 11.14 16.66
N LYS A 58 -9.44 10.61 16.81
CA LYS A 58 -10.31 10.19 15.72
C LYS A 58 -11.68 10.82 15.94
N PHE A 59 -12.23 11.47 14.94
CA PHE A 59 -13.54 12.11 14.97
C PHE A 59 -14.28 11.83 13.68
N ASP A 60 -15.53 11.41 13.82
CA ASP A 60 -16.43 11.37 12.68
C ASP A 60 -16.94 12.79 12.44
N THR A 61 -16.79 13.26 11.22
CA THR A 61 -17.37 14.53 10.79
C THR A 61 -18.79 14.26 10.32
N ASP A 62 -19.71 15.20 10.62
CA ASP A 62 -21.14 15.07 10.23
C ASP A 62 -21.35 15.21 8.71
N MET A 63 -20.48 14.59 7.91
CA MET A 63 -20.65 14.55 6.46
C MET A 63 -21.81 13.63 6.11
N THR A 64 -22.77 14.18 5.39
CA THR A 64 -23.89 13.40 4.87
C THR A 64 -23.42 12.44 3.77
N ALA A 65 -24.13 11.35 3.54
CA ALA A 65 -23.83 10.41 2.47
C ALA A 65 -23.76 11.09 1.07
N SER A 66 -24.44 12.22 0.86
CA SER A 66 -24.40 13.01 -0.36
C SER A 66 -23.10 13.80 -0.50
N GLU A 67 -22.55 14.32 0.59
CA GLU A 67 -21.26 15.01 0.63
C GLU A 67 -20.10 14.02 0.42
N ILE A 68 -20.15 12.87 1.07
CA ILE A 68 -19.21 11.77 0.85
C ILE A 68 -19.21 11.37 -0.64
N ARG A 69 -20.37 11.17 -1.26
CA ARG A 69 -20.48 10.88 -2.70
C ARG A 69 -19.94 12.00 -3.58
N ARG A 70 -20.08 13.27 -3.18
CA ARG A 70 -19.52 14.42 -3.91
C ARG A 70 -18.00 14.44 -3.85
N HIS A 71 -17.41 14.09 -2.71
CA HIS A 71 -15.95 13.96 -2.59
C HIS A 71 -15.38 12.72 -3.30
N LEU A 72 -16.17 11.66 -3.43
CA LEU A 72 -15.78 10.46 -4.19
C LEU A 72 -15.84 10.65 -5.71
N ARG A 73 -16.74 11.54 -6.21
CA ARG A 73 -16.85 11.83 -7.66
C ARG A 73 -15.56 12.36 -8.31
N PRO A 74 -14.79 13.29 -7.71
CA PRO A 74 -13.52 13.72 -8.30
C PRO A 74 -12.48 12.60 -8.38
N ALA A 75 -12.52 11.63 -7.46
CA ALA A 75 -11.63 10.47 -7.52
C ALA A 75 -11.99 9.54 -8.70
N GLN A 76 -13.27 9.42 -9.06
CA GLN A 76 -13.71 8.67 -10.24
C GLN A 76 -13.38 9.37 -11.57
N GLU A 77 -13.36 10.70 -11.59
CA GLU A 77 -12.92 11.47 -12.78
C GLU A 77 -11.39 11.53 -12.90
N GLN A 78 -10.65 11.48 -11.79
CA GLN A 78 -9.19 11.38 -11.80
C GLN A 78 -8.68 9.99 -12.23
N THR A 79 -9.52 8.95 -12.20
CA THR A 79 -9.17 7.60 -12.67
C THR A 79 -9.11 7.46 -14.20
N LYS A 80 -9.40 8.51 -14.97
CA LYS A 80 -9.07 8.64 -16.40
C LYS A 80 -7.71 9.32 -16.66
N ARG A 81 -6.83 9.45 -15.66
CA ARG A 81 -5.43 9.69 -15.99
C ARG A 81 -4.95 8.50 -16.80
N GLU A 82 -4.52 8.76 -18.02
CA GLU A 82 -3.75 7.82 -18.82
C GLU A 82 -2.72 7.21 -17.86
N VAL A 83 -2.74 5.90 -17.74
CA VAL A 83 -1.78 5.19 -16.87
C VAL A 83 -0.43 5.45 -17.48
N GLU A 84 0.32 6.41 -16.94
CA GLU A 84 1.65 6.73 -17.45
C GLU A 84 2.48 5.46 -17.36
N THR A 85 2.98 5.04 -18.51
CA THR A 85 3.88 3.89 -18.62
C THR A 85 5.16 4.24 -17.86
N MET A 86 5.57 3.39 -16.94
CA MET A 86 6.83 3.57 -16.25
C MET A 86 7.97 3.32 -17.23
N GLU A 87 8.83 4.32 -17.46
CA GLU A 87 10.12 4.10 -18.10
C GLU A 87 11.01 3.29 -17.14
N LEU A 88 11.68 2.26 -17.67
CA LEU A 88 12.56 1.42 -16.87
C LEU A 88 13.79 2.25 -16.44
N PRO A 89 13.98 2.51 -15.13
CA PRO A 89 15.16 3.23 -14.65
C PRO A 89 16.45 2.51 -15.04
N ALA A 90 17.49 3.25 -15.46
CA ALA A 90 18.73 2.69 -15.97
C ALA A 90 19.46 1.73 -15.00
N GLN A 91 19.22 1.86 -13.69
CA GLN A 91 19.76 0.95 -12.68
C GLN A 91 19.05 -0.41 -12.62
N LEU A 92 17.87 -0.54 -13.23
CA LEU A 92 17.13 -1.79 -13.31
C LEU A 92 17.60 -2.55 -14.55
N VAL A 93 18.28 -3.65 -14.33
CA VAL A 93 18.82 -4.47 -15.40
C VAL A 93 18.18 -5.86 -15.40
N GLU A 94 18.16 -6.51 -16.57
CA GLU A 94 17.83 -7.93 -16.63
C GLU A 94 18.86 -8.74 -15.86
N PRO A 95 18.43 -9.66 -14.98
CA PRO A 95 19.35 -10.42 -14.16
C PRO A 95 20.15 -11.42 -15.01
N THR A 96 21.45 -11.50 -14.75
CA THR A 96 22.36 -12.47 -15.35
C THR A 96 22.88 -13.47 -14.32
N ARG A 97 23.64 -14.47 -14.76
CA ARG A 97 24.28 -15.42 -13.84
C ARG A 97 25.23 -14.75 -12.84
N GLN A 98 25.77 -13.57 -13.18
CA GLN A 98 26.69 -12.83 -12.31
C GLN A 98 26.00 -12.15 -11.13
N HIS A 99 24.70 -11.88 -11.22
CA HIS A 99 23.90 -11.27 -10.15
C HIS A 99 23.57 -12.31 -9.06
N THR A 100 24.59 -12.79 -8.38
CA THR A 100 24.49 -13.94 -7.43
C THR A 100 23.53 -13.71 -6.28
N LYS A 101 23.44 -12.48 -5.75
CA LYS A 101 22.51 -12.12 -4.67
C LYS A 101 21.04 -12.24 -5.13
N HIS A 102 20.73 -11.69 -6.31
CA HIS A 102 19.43 -11.83 -6.95
C HIS A 102 19.06 -13.30 -7.16
N ASN A 103 19.94 -14.07 -7.82
CA ASN A 103 19.67 -15.47 -8.14
C ASN A 103 19.55 -16.36 -6.90
N ARG A 104 20.27 -16.03 -5.82
CA ARG A 104 20.15 -16.72 -4.52
C ARG A 104 18.81 -16.42 -3.89
N PHE A 105 18.34 -15.17 -3.98
CA PHE A 105 17.03 -14.78 -3.46
C PHE A 105 15.91 -15.54 -4.16
N LEU A 106 15.86 -15.55 -5.50
CA LEU A 106 14.84 -16.27 -6.26
C LEU A 106 14.83 -17.77 -5.91
N ARG A 107 16.01 -18.40 -5.88
CA ARG A 107 16.13 -19.83 -5.49
C ARG A 107 15.65 -20.12 -4.07
N ARG A 108 15.95 -19.22 -3.12
CA ARG A 108 15.51 -19.38 -1.73
C ARG A 108 13.98 -19.42 -1.61
N TRP A 109 13.29 -18.64 -2.40
CA TRP A 109 11.84 -18.53 -2.35
C TRP A 109 11.13 -19.35 -3.44
N GLY A 110 11.87 -20.09 -4.25
CA GLY A 110 11.30 -20.86 -5.35
C GLY A 110 10.63 -20.02 -6.44
N ILE A 111 10.97 -18.71 -6.53
CA ILE A 111 10.29 -17.79 -7.44
C ILE A 111 10.72 -18.05 -8.88
N VAL A 112 9.73 -18.27 -9.74
CA VAL A 112 9.87 -18.37 -11.20
C VAL A 112 9.10 -17.21 -11.82
N GLY A 113 9.73 -16.48 -12.75
CA GLY A 113 9.10 -15.36 -13.47
C GLY A 113 10.07 -14.24 -13.81
N SER A 114 9.54 -13.22 -14.49
CA SER A 114 10.33 -12.05 -14.90
C SER A 114 10.56 -11.11 -13.73
N THR A 115 11.81 -10.84 -13.46
CA THR A 115 12.25 -9.88 -12.43
C THR A 115 13.38 -9.05 -13.00
N PHE A 116 13.61 -7.87 -12.42
CA PHE A 116 14.82 -7.08 -12.67
C PHE A 116 15.74 -7.11 -11.44
N TYR A 117 16.95 -6.64 -11.62
CA TYR A 117 17.87 -6.41 -10.52
C TYR A 117 18.28 -4.94 -10.50
N ASP A 118 18.04 -4.27 -9.36
CA ASP A 118 18.56 -2.93 -9.12
C ASP A 118 20.03 -3.08 -8.68
N VAL A 119 20.94 -2.71 -9.58
CA VAL A 119 22.40 -2.84 -9.34
C VAL A 119 22.92 -1.79 -8.37
N GLN A 120 22.22 -0.66 -8.19
CA GLN A 120 22.63 0.40 -7.27
C GLN A 120 22.15 0.12 -5.85
N GLN A 121 20.90 -0.31 -5.72
CA GLN A 121 20.30 -0.59 -4.42
C GLN A 121 20.31 -2.06 -4.03
N GLU A 122 20.88 -2.94 -4.84
CA GLU A 122 20.94 -4.38 -4.62
C GLU A 122 19.57 -4.99 -4.25
N ARG A 123 18.55 -4.77 -5.09
CA ARG A 123 17.20 -5.26 -4.88
C ARG A 123 16.76 -6.22 -5.98
N VAL A 124 16.02 -7.24 -5.61
CA VAL A 124 15.19 -7.98 -6.58
C VAL A 124 13.95 -7.15 -6.85
N VAL A 125 13.68 -6.86 -8.11
CA VAL A 125 12.60 -5.94 -8.52
C VAL A 125 11.55 -6.70 -9.30
N PHE A 126 10.32 -6.57 -8.85
CA PHE A 126 9.12 -7.17 -9.44
C PHE A 126 8.37 -6.09 -10.21
N PRO A 127 8.26 -6.21 -11.54
CA PRO A 127 7.51 -5.27 -12.35
C PRO A 127 6.01 -5.45 -12.14
N ILE A 128 5.27 -4.36 -12.19
CA ILE A 128 3.82 -4.34 -12.07
C ILE A 128 3.25 -3.83 -13.38
N TYR A 129 2.39 -4.64 -13.99
CA TYR A 129 1.79 -4.36 -15.29
C TYR A 129 0.31 -4.04 -15.18
N ASN A 130 -0.14 -3.13 -16.02
CA ASN A 130 -1.55 -2.93 -16.36
C ASN A 130 -1.69 -2.97 -17.87
N ASN A 131 -2.57 -3.80 -18.40
CA ASN A 131 -2.77 -3.99 -19.85
C ASN A 131 -1.45 -4.15 -20.64
N HIS A 132 -0.55 -5.01 -20.16
CA HIS A 132 0.78 -5.27 -20.73
C HIS A 132 1.77 -4.10 -20.68
N GLN A 133 1.40 -2.97 -20.10
CA GLN A 133 2.30 -1.84 -19.87
C GLN A 133 2.78 -1.84 -18.43
N MET A 134 4.09 -1.70 -18.22
CA MET A 134 4.66 -1.57 -16.89
C MET A 134 4.31 -0.18 -16.34
N ILE A 135 3.60 -0.15 -15.21
CA ILE A 135 3.13 1.06 -14.55
C ILE A 135 3.89 1.37 -13.27
N ASP A 136 4.46 0.34 -12.65
CA ASP A 136 5.19 0.45 -11.40
C ASP A 136 6.16 -0.72 -11.27
N ALA A 137 7.03 -0.64 -10.29
CA ALA A 137 7.87 -1.73 -9.86
C ALA A 137 8.08 -1.68 -8.35
N ILE A 138 8.27 -2.84 -7.73
CA ILE A 138 8.57 -2.94 -6.31
C ILE A 138 9.85 -3.74 -6.07
N GLY A 139 10.79 -3.16 -5.34
CA GLY A 139 12.09 -3.74 -5.05
C GLY A 139 12.17 -4.35 -3.65
N ARG A 140 12.56 -5.61 -3.57
CA ARG A 140 12.84 -6.32 -2.31
C ARG A 140 14.32 -6.28 -2.01
N ALA A 141 14.69 -5.78 -0.84
CA ALA A 141 16.07 -5.81 -0.35
C ALA A 141 16.58 -7.25 -0.24
N VAL A 142 17.79 -7.51 -0.73
CA VAL A 142 18.44 -8.83 -0.62
C VAL A 142 19.36 -8.95 0.59
N GLY A 143 19.78 -7.83 1.17
CA GLY A 143 20.55 -7.76 2.42
C GLY A 143 19.66 -7.79 3.66
N ALA A 144 20.08 -8.50 4.71
CA ALA A 144 19.29 -8.63 5.94
C ALA A 144 19.10 -7.31 6.70
N THR A 145 20.06 -6.39 6.60
CA THR A 145 20.06 -5.09 7.29
C THR A 145 19.63 -3.92 6.39
N GLN A 146 19.33 -4.20 5.14
CA GLN A 146 18.99 -3.15 4.17
C GLN A 146 17.59 -2.60 4.42
N THR A 147 17.49 -1.29 4.56
CA THR A 147 16.23 -0.54 4.78
C THR A 147 15.98 0.49 3.67
N PRO A 148 14.73 0.71 3.27
CA PRO A 148 13.55 -0.06 3.64
C PRO A 148 13.58 -1.49 3.04
N LYS A 149 12.90 -2.41 3.68
CA LYS A 149 12.77 -3.82 3.20
C LYS A 149 12.13 -3.87 1.82
N TRP A 150 11.11 -3.06 1.56
CA TRP A 150 10.43 -2.87 0.29
C TRP A 150 10.59 -1.43 -0.21
N TYR A 151 10.79 -1.26 -1.49
CA TYR A 151 10.95 0.04 -2.14
C TYR A 151 10.03 0.14 -3.36
N ARG A 152 9.23 1.20 -3.45
CA ARG A 152 8.35 1.50 -4.57
C ARG A 152 9.02 2.48 -5.51
N TYR A 153 9.05 2.16 -6.81
CA TYR A 153 9.74 2.99 -7.79
C TYR A 153 8.90 4.18 -8.24
N THR A 154 7.59 3.98 -8.46
CA THR A 154 6.67 5.07 -8.81
C THR A 154 5.56 5.24 -7.79
N GLY A 155 5.08 4.17 -7.18
CA GLY A 155 3.92 4.16 -6.30
C GLY A 155 2.58 4.24 -7.06
N ALA A 156 2.58 4.03 -8.37
CA ALA A 156 1.39 4.14 -9.21
C ALA A 156 0.41 2.97 -9.03
N ALA A 157 0.90 1.77 -8.68
CA ALA A 157 0.05 0.61 -8.49
C ALA A 157 -0.49 0.52 -7.05
N ASP A 158 -1.73 0.17 -6.85
CA ASP A 158 -2.29 -0.08 -5.53
C ASP A 158 -2.03 -1.52 -5.06
N TYR A 159 -2.01 -2.47 -5.99
CA TYR A 159 -1.80 -3.90 -5.73
C TYR A 159 -0.95 -4.54 -6.82
N TYR A 160 -0.45 -5.74 -6.52
CA TYR A 160 0.18 -6.64 -7.48
C TYR A 160 -0.67 -7.89 -7.62
N THR A 161 -0.92 -8.36 -8.84
CA THR A 161 -1.66 -9.62 -9.08
C THR A 161 -0.84 -10.58 -9.91
N VAL A 162 -0.99 -11.88 -9.62
CA VAL A 162 -0.35 -12.98 -10.34
C VAL A 162 -1.22 -14.25 -10.26
N GLY A 163 -1.11 -15.10 -11.26
CA GLY A 163 -1.96 -16.29 -11.41
C GLY A 163 -3.27 -15.96 -12.14
N VAL A 164 -4.05 -17.00 -12.40
CA VAL A 164 -5.35 -16.91 -13.11
C VAL A 164 -6.31 -17.88 -12.46
N GLY A 165 -7.47 -17.38 -12.03
CA GLY A 165 -8.52 -18.21 -11.43
C GLY A 165 -9.71 -17.36 -10.99
N SER A 166 -10.81 -18.01 -10.61
CA SER A 166 -12.01 -17.32 -10.08
C SER A 166 -11.96 -17.06 -8.58
N THR A 167 -10.97 -17.61 -7.89
CA THR A 167 -10.69 -17.32 -6.48
C THR A 167 -9.51 -16.37 -6.36
N ILE A 168 -9.69 -15.29 -5.59
CA ILE A 168 -8.58 -14.37 -5.25
C ILE A 168 -8.05 -14.65 -3.84
N VAL A 169 -6.71 -14.77 -3.72
CA VAL A 169 -5.99 -14.93 -2.45
C VAL A 169 -5.26 -13.64 -2.13
N ILE A 170 -5.61 -13.00 -1.04
CA ILE A 170 -5.06 -11.71 -0.61
C ILE A 170 -3.91 -11.95 0.37
N VAL A 171 -2.73 -11.44 0.04
CA VAL A 171 -1.50 -11.55 0.84
C VAL A 171 -0.86 -10.17 1.04
N GLU A 172 0.14 -10.06 1.93
CA GLU A 172 0.76 -8.77 2.22
C GLU A 172 1.75 -8.31 1.15
N ASP A 173 2.58 -9.22 0.63
CA ASP A 173 3.69 -8.85 -0.25
C ASP A 173 3.80 -9.70 -1.53
N VAL A 174 4.57 -9.20 -2.49
CA VAL A 174 4.74 -9.80 -3.82
C VAL A 174 5.36 -11.19 -3.77
N VAL A 175 6.29 -11.45 -2.84
CA VAL A 175 6.94 -12.76 -2.71
C VAL A 175 5.90 -13.80 -2.28
N SER A 176 5.07 -13.46 -1.30
CA SER A 176 3.96 -14.30 -0.84
C SER A 176 2.96 -14.59 -1.96
N ALA A 177 2.61 -13.56 -2.76
CA ALA A 177 1.72 -13.73 -3.91
C ALA A 177 2.28 -14.68 -4.97
N LEU A 178 3.56 -14.50 -5.32
CA LEU A 178 4.24 -15.35 -6.31
C LEU A 178 4.34 -16.80 -5.85
N VAL A 179 4.77 -17.03 -4.61
CA VAL A 179 4.88 -18.39 -4.06
C VAL A 179 3.51 -19.05 -3.99
N ALA A 180 2.50 -18.36 -3.48
CA ALA A 180 1.16 -18.91 -3.39
C ALA A 180 0.57 -19.24 -4.77
N SER A 181 0.78 -18.41 -5.77
CA SER A 181 0.29 -18.65 -7.14
C SER A 181 0.97 -19.83 -7.84
N GLN A 182 2.19 -20.18 -7.45
CA GLN A 182 2.91 -21.33 -7.98
C GLN A 182 2.47 -22.66 -7.35
N GLU A 183 2.03 -22.61 -6.10
CA GLU A 183 1.62 -23.79 -5.33
C GLU A 183 0.11 -24.07 -5.42
N LEU A 184 -0.70 -23.06 -5.70
CA LEU A 184 -2.15 -23.16 -5.75
C LEU A 184 -2.64 -23.08 -7.20
N PRO A 185 -3.22 -24.13 -7.76
CA PRO A 185 -3.83 -24.07 -9.08
C PRO A 185 -5.13 -23.22 -9.04
N ASP A 186 -5.46 -22.64 -10.17
CA ASP A 186 -6.73 -21.93 -10.42
C ASP A 186 -7.07 -20.80 -9.45
N VAL A 187 -6.03 -20.11 -8.95
CA VAL A 187 -6.19 -18.92 -8.12
C VAL A 187 -5.46 -17.72 -8.71
N THR A 188 -6.00 -16.53 -8.44
CA THR A 188 -5.28 -15.27 -8.58
C THR A 188 -4.80 -14.84 -7.21
N CYS A 189 -3.52 -14.55 -7.05
CA CYS A 189 -2.98 -14.00 -5.81
C CYS A 189 -2.79 -12.50 -5.94
N MET A 190 -3.22 -11.74 -4.93
CA MET A 190 -3.11 -10.29 -4.85
C MET A 190 -2.29 -9.87 -3.63
N ALA A 191 -1.18 -9.18 -3.87
CA ALA A 191 -0.43 -8.52 -2.81
C ALA A 191 -0.93 -7.06 -2.64
N ILE A 192 -1.21 -6.66 -1.41
CA ILE A 192 -1.80 -5.34 -1.10
C ILE A 192 -0.80 -4.17 -1.20
N LEU A 193 0.49 -4.44 -1.32
CA LEU A 193 1.59 -3.47 -1.50
C LEU A 193 1.65 -2.33 -0.47
N GLY A 194 1.02 -2.48 0.66
CA GLY A 194 0.92 -1.46 1.70
C GLY A 194 0.59 -2.06 3.05
N THR A 195 0.19 -1.20 3.97
CA THR A 195 -0.21 -1.59 5.33
C THR A 195 -1.72 -1.81 5.47
N SER A 196 -2.50 -1.40 4.47
CA SER A 196 -3.97 -1.51 4.49
C SER A 196 -4.52 -1.56 3.07
N MET A 197 -5.69 -2.18 2.91
CA MET A 197 -6.47 -2.14 1.68
C MET A 197 -7.21 -0.79 1.53
N ASN A 198 -7.40 -0.38 0.29
CA ASN A 198 -8.21 0.77 -0.09
C ASN A 198 -9.33 0.32 -1.05
N HIS A 199 -10.18 1.25 -1.50
CA HIS A 199 -11.32 0.95 -2.39
C HIS A 199 -10.94 0.18 -3.66
N LYS A 200 -9.77 0.45 -4.26
CA LYS A 200 -9.33 -0.25 -5.47
C LYS A 200 -9.02 -1.73 -5.23
N HIS A 201 -8.57 -2.09 -4.03
CA HIS A 201 -8.41 -3.48 -3.63
C HIS A 201 -9.78 -4.17 -3.56
N PHE A 202 -10.77 -3.53 -2.94
CA PHE A 202 -12.13 -4.08 -2.82
C PHE A 202 -12.83 -4.15 -4.18
N GLU A 203 -12.66 -3.14 -5.05
CA GLU A 203 -13.12 -3.21 -6.43
C GLU A 203 -12.52 -4.42 -7.16
N LYS A 204 -11.21 -4.63 -7.03
CA LYS A 204 -10.52 -5.77 -7.64
C LYS A 204 -11.00 -7.12 -7.08
N ILE A 205 -11.20 -7.21 -5.77
CA ILE A 205 -11.73 -8.42 -5.11
C ILE A 205 -13.14 -8.74 -5.61
N GLY A 206 -13.98 -7.75 -5.86
CA GLY A 206 -15.34 -7.91 -6.37
C GLY A 206 -15.44 -8.49 -7.79
N GLU A 207 -14.31 -8.59 -8.53
CA GLU A 207 -14.28 -9.27 -9.83
C GLU A 207 -14.23 -10.81 -9.71
N TYR A 208 -14.09 -11.37 -8.50
CA TYR A 208 -13.88 -12.79 -8.25
C TYR A 208 -15.05 -13.43 -7.51
N ASP A 209 -15.28 -14.71 -7.76
CA ASP A 209 -16.37 -15.48 -7.13
C ASP A 209 -16.10 -15.75 -5.66
N ARG A 210 -14.84 -15.81 -5.27
CA ARG A 210 -14.39 -16.14 -3.91
C ARG A 210 -13.14 -15.37 -3.54
N ALA A 211 -13.11 -14.86 -2.30
CA ALA A 211 -11.92 -14.22 -1.71
C ALA A 211 -11.42 -15.02 -0.50
N VAL A 212 -10.10 -15.17 -0.41
CA VAL A 212 -9.39 -15.78 0.71
C VAL A 212 -8.38 -14.76 1.23
N ILE A 213 -8.47 -14.39 2.51
CA ILE A 213 -7.53 -13.48 3.15
C ILE A 213 -6.47 -14.30 3.86
N ALA A 214 -5.21 -14.17 3.42
CA ALA A 214 -4.05 -14.91 3.91
C ALA A 214 -2.92 -13.94 4.27
N LEU A 215 -3.21 -13.00 5.19
CA LEU A 215 -2.23 -12.06 5.72
C LEU A 215 -1.34 -12.74 6.76
N ASP A 216 -0.24 -12.07 7.12
CA ASP A 216 0.69 -12.57 8.14
C ASP A 216 0.00 -12.74 9.51
N PRO A 217 0.46 -13.66 10.36
CA PRO A 217 -0.20 -13.97 11.64
C PRO A 217 -0.34 -12.80 12.62
N ASP A 218 0.45 -11.76 12.48
CA ASP A 218 0.37 -10.53 13.28
C ASP A 218 -0.72 -9.55 12.79
N ALA A 219 -1.30 -9.79 11.62
CA ALA A 219 -2.36 -8.98 11.02
C ALA A 219 -3.80 -9.52 11.25
N VAL A 220 -4.02 -10.35 12.28
CA VAL A 220 -5.34 -10.97 12.55
C VAL A 220 -6.48 -9.96 12.66
N SER A 221 -6.25 -8.81 13.33
CA SER A 221 -7.26 -7.77 13.48
C SER A 221 -7.71 -7.21 12.13
N LYS A 222 -6.77 -6.98 11.21
CA LYS A 222 -7.04 -6.53 9.84
C LYS A 222 -7.76 -7.59 9.03
N THR A 223 -7.38 -8.86 9.19
CA THR A 223 -8.05 -9.98 8.52
C THR A 223 -9.54 -10.01 8.88
N ILE A 224 -9.89 -9.80 10.15
CA ILE A 224 -11.28 -9.75 10.61
C ILE A 224 -12.00 -8.52 10.05
N GLU A 225 -11.35 -7.36 10.03
CA GLU A 225 -11.89 -6.12 9.47
C GLU A 225 -12.21 -6.28 7.99
N TYR A 226 -11.24 -6.71 7.18
CA TYR A 226 -11.39 -6.88 5.73
C TYR A 226 -12.43 -7.95 5.37
N ARG A 227 -12.52 -9.01 6.17
CA ARG A 227 -13.56 -10.01 5.97
C ARG A 227 -14.96 -9.39 6.04
N ARG A 228 -15.21 -8.51 7.02
CA ARG A 228 -16.50 -7.81 7.20
C ARG A 228 -16.81 -6.82 6.08
N GLU A 229 -15.77 -6.28 5.43
CA GLU A 229 -15.93 -5.35 4.32
C GLU A 229 -16.18 -6.08 2.98
N ILE A 230 -15.75 -7.34 2.88
CA ILE A 230 -15.92 -8.17 1.67
C ILE A 230 -17.27 -8.92 1.70
N GLU A 231 -17.78 -9.33 2.87
CA GLU A 231 -19.07 -10.00 3.05
C GLU A 231 -20.25 -9.04 2.85
#